data_a35baef07422cd3a2eac945ecb5c1e36
#
_entry.id   a35baef07422cd3a2eac945ecb5c1e36
#
_cell.length_a   1.000
_cell.length_b   1.000
_cell.length_c   1.000
_cell.angle_alpha   90.00
_cell.angle_beta   90.00
_cell.angle_gamma   90.00
#
_symmetry.space_group_name_H-M   'P 1'
#
loop_
_entity.id
_entity.type
_entity.pdbx_description
1 polymer ?
#
loop_
_entity_poly.entity_id
_entity_poly.type
_entity_poly.pdbx_seq_one_letter_code
_entity_poly.pdbx_strand_id
1 'polypeptide(L)'
;MIAQELSENQKLTTAMSEKSRAGYALRTFMSDEEFRAAASALVASSVQTQRIPVVMQLPSPLQMLYSTTRAVQPDLDYDFDDDDAENAAIYCADWLRTFNGTQIAGLIFDEREGEVAEEAYQPIKNIAEHYQWVIGVRRDNEVLFSSPKITIPVLPSMYWTSGEVTIKTSGAIFTEIARDAVPEQVLDFREKLS
;
A
#
# COMPACT_ATOMS: atom_id res chain seq x y z
N MET A 1 -1.06 -6.02 8.06
CA MET A 1 0.29 -6.62 7.99
C MET A 1 1.26 -5.90 8.95
N ILE A 2 1.58 -4.60 8.76
CA ILE A 2 2.53 -3.86 9.64
C ILE A 2 2.15 -3.97 11.13
N ALA A 3 0.92 -3.63 11.50
CA ALA A 3 0.47 -3.66 12.90
C ALA A 3 0.52 -5.06 13.53
N GLN A 4 0.25 -6.10 12.76
CA GLN A 4 0.31 -7.48 13.23
C GLN A 4 1.76 -7.92 13.45
N GLU A 5 2.64 -7.68 12.49
CA GLU A 5 4.06 -7.98 12.60
C GLU A 5 4.69 -7.30 13.84
N LEU A 6 4.37 -6.01 14.04
CA LEU A 6 4.88 -5.24 15.18
C LEU A 6 4.34 -5.74 16.53
N SER A 7 3.12 -6.30 16.57
CA SER A 7 2.56 -6.87 17.81
C SER A 7 3.17 -8.21 18.20
N GLU A 8 3.68 -8.97 17.23
CA GLU A 8 4.20 -10.33 17.43
C GLU A 8 5.73 -10.37 17.54
N ASN A 9 6.45 -9.35 17.00
CA ASN A 9 7.91 -9.29 16.96
C ASN A 9 8.50 -8.27 17.94
N GLN A 10 8.59 -8.66 19.22
CA GLN A 10 9.12 -7.79 20.28
C GLN A 10 10.59 -7.38 20.04
N LYS A 11 11.41 -8.23 19.41
CA LYS A 11 12.81 -7.93 19.08
C LYS A 11 12.90 -6.79 18.09
N LEU A 12 12.08 -6.83 17.03
CA LEU A 12 12.01 -5.79 16.00
C LEU A 12 11.50 -4.48 16.62
N THR A 13 10.43 -4.53 17.40
CA THR A 13 9.87 -3.35 18.08
C THR A 13 10.91 -2.71 19.02
N THR A 14 11.69 -3.49 19.74
CA THR A 14 12.78 -2.99 20.57
C THR A 14 13.86 -2.30 19.73
N ALA A 15 14.30 -2.89 18.64
CA ALA A 15 15.28 -2.28 17.74
C ALA A 15 14.77 -0.98 17.10
N MET A 16 13.49 -0.92 16.73
CA MET A 16 12.85 0.30 16.21
C MET A 16 12.79 1.43 17.24
N SER A 17 12.75 1.12 18.53
CA SER A 17 12.70 2.11 19.62
C SER A 17 14.05 2.65 20.08
N GLU A 18 15.16 2.13 19.57
CA GLU A 18 16.52 2.54 20.02
C GLU A 18 16.83 4.03 19.78
N LYS A 19 16.19 4.66 18.80
CA LYS A 19 16.40 6.08 18.49
C LYS A 19 15.06 6.77 18.23
N SER A 20 14.91 7.97 18.75
CA SER A 20 13.73 8.83 18.56
C SER A 20 13.76 9.68 17.28
N ARG A 21 14.80 9.55 16.45
CA ARG A 21 14.91 10.32 15.21
C ARG A 21 13.79 9.93 14.24
N ALA A 22 13.17 10.93 13.61
CA ALA A 22 12.21 10.74 12.54
C ALA A 22 12.71 9.72 11.48
N GLY A 23 11.85 8.80 11.08
CA GLY A 23 12.15 7.76 10.08
C GLY A 23 13.02 6.59 10.57
N TYR A 24 13.63 6.65 11.78
CA TYR A 24 14.47 5.55 12.26
C TYR A 24 13.68 4.25 12.44
N ALA A 25 12.50 4.33 13.04
CA ALA A 25 11.61 3.18 13.21
C ALA A 25 11.21 2.55 11.88
N LEU A 26 10.78 3.37 10.91
CA LEU A 26 10.42 2.91 9.56
C LEU A 26 11.60 2.25 8.85
N ARG A 27 12.77 2.90 8.88
CA ARG A 27 13.99 2.35 8.28
C ARG A 27 14.34 0.99 8.89
N THR A 28 14.32 0.89 10.22
CA THR A 28 14.63 -0.36 10.93
C THR A 28 13.67 -1.47 10.56
N PHE A 29 12.36 -1.17 10.55
CA PHE A 29 11.31 -2.09 10.14
C PHE A 29 11.52 -2.59 8.71
N MET A 30 11.73 -1.69 7.75
CA MET A 30 11.89 -2.06 6.34
C MET A 30 13.24 -2.73 6.01
N SER A 31 14.22 -2.63 6.92
CA SER A 31 15.52 -3.32 6.78
C SER A 31 15.54 -4.68 7.46
N ASP A 32 14.50 -5.06 8.19
CA ASP A 32 14.42 -6.35 8.85
C ASP A 32 14.38 -7.51 7.83
N GLU A 33 15.30 -8.45 7.97
CA GLU A 33 15.47 -9.53 7.00
C GLU A 33 14.30 -10.53 7.02
N GLU A 34 13.75 -10.81 8.21
CA GLU A 34 12.64 -11.74 8.36
C GLU A 34 11.37 -11.15 7.74
N PHE A 35 11.10 -9.87 8.01
CA PHE A 35 9.99 -9.14 7.38
C PHE A 35 10.15 -9.08 5.84
N ARG A 36 11.33 -8.77 5.33
CA ARG A 36 11.60 -8.73 3.87
C ARG A 36 11.37 -10.10 3.23
N ALA A 37 11.86 -11.16 3.86
CA ALA A 37 11.69 -12.52 3.35
C ALA A 37 10.21 -12.94 3.35
N ALA A 38 9.49 -12.69 4.44
CA ALA A 38 8.07 -13.01 4.55
C ALA A 38 7.22 -12.23 3.52
N ALA A 39 7.47 -10.93 3.36
CA ALA A 39 6.79 -10.10 2.37
C ALA A 39 7.05 -10.58 0.94
N SER A 40 8.30 -10.90 0.60
CA SER A 40 8.66 -11.43 -0.72
C SER A 40 7.98 -12.76 -1.01
N ALA A 41 7.97 -13.68 -0.04
CA ALA A 41 7.33 -14.99 -0.19
C ALA A 41 5.82 -14.85 -0.40
N LEU A 42 5.16 -13.96 0.36
CA LEU A 42 3.73 -13.69 0.23
C LEU A 42 3.38 -13.15 -1.15
N VAL A 43 4.14 -12.15 -1.63
CA VAL A 43 3.92 -11.55 -2.95
C VAL A 43 4.17 -12.57 -4.07
N ALA A 44 5.27 -13.32 -4.00
CA ALA A 44 5.58 -14.36 -4.98
C ALA A 44 4.48 -15.43 -5.05
N SER A 45 4.00 -15.90 -3.91
CA SER A 45 2.89 -16.85 -3.83
C SER A 45 1.60 -16.28 -4.42
N SER A 46 1.29 -15.01 -4.11
CA SER A 46 0.11 -14.33 -4.65
C SER A 46 0.16 -14.23 -6.17
N VAL A 47 1.31 -13.82 -6.74
CA VAL A 47 1.49 -13.71 -8.19
C VAL A 47 1.39 -15.08 -8.87
N GLN A 48 2.01 -16.12 -8.32
CA GLN A 48 2.00 -17.46 -8.89
C GLN A 48 0.61 -18.10 -8.97
N THR A 49 -0.28 -17.74 -8.06
CA THR A 49 -1.64 -18.27 -8.00
C THR A 49 -2.64 -17.51 -8.89
N GLN A 50 -2.25 -16.34 -9.42
CA GLN A 50 -3.14 -15.52 -10.24
C GLN A 50 -2.85 -15.69 -11.74
N ARG A 51 -3.91 -15.55 -12.55
CA ARG A 51 -3.85 -15.54 -14.03
C ARG A 51 -3.92 -14.13 -14.63
N ILE A 52 -4.10 -13.13 -13.77
CA ILE A 52 -4.23 -11.73 -14.13
C ILE A 52 -3.08 -10.94 -13.49
N PRO A 53 -2.70 -9.77 -14.02
CA PRO A 53 -1.69 -8.93 -13.42
C PRO A 53 -2.02 -8.58 -11.96
N VAL A 54 -1.03 -8.72 -11.08
CA VAL A 54 -1.16 -8.40 -9.65
C VAL A 54 -0.57 -7.03 -9.38
N VAL A 55 -1.35 -6.17 -8.75
CA VAL A 55 -0.91 -4.85 -8.27
C VAL A 55 -0.95 -4.88 -6.74
N MET A 56 0.12 -4.42 -6.10
CA MET A 56 0.19 -4.35 -4.64
C MET A 56 -0.39 -3.02 -4.16
N GLN A 57 -1.31 -3.06 -3.20
CA GLN A 57 -1.75 -1.87 -2.48
C GLN A 57 -0.95 -1.76 -1.17
N LEU A 58 -0.39 -0.59 -0.94
CA LEU A 58 0.46 -0.26 0.20
C LEU A 58 -0.03 1.04 0.85
N PRO A 59 0.17 1.24 2.16
CA PRO A 59 0.03 2.57 2.74
C PRO A 59 0.96 3.57 2.05
N SER A 60 0.64 4.86 2.07
CA SER A 60 1.57 5.88 1.60
C SER A 60 2.85 5.90 2.44
N PRO A 61 3.98 6.43 1.93
CA PRO A 61 5.21 6.55 2.70
C PRO A 61 5.00 7.30 4.02
N LEU A 62 4.21 8.37 3.98
CA LEU A 62 3.86 9.16 5.17
C LEU A 62 3.05 8.33 6.18
N GLN A 63 2.07 7.58 5.72
CA GLN A 63 1.28 6.67 6.56
C GLN A 63 2.14 5.56 7.19
N MET A 64 3.10 5.01 6.44
CA MET A 64 4.03 4.03 6.98
C MET A 64 4.92 4.65 8.06
N LEU A 65 5.36 5.90 7.86
CA LEU A 65 6.14 6.66 8.84
C LEU A 65 5.35 6.88 10.13
N TYR A 66 4.10 7.36 10.04
CA TYR A 66 3.21 7.51 11.20
C TYR A 66 2.98 6.19 11.92
N SER A 67 2.65 5.13 11.18
CA SER A 67 2.31 3.83 11.76
C SER A 67 3.49 3.20 12.52
N THR A 68 4.70 3.26 11.96
CA THR A 68 5.89 2.69 12.57
C THR A 68 6.38 3.53 13.75
N THR A 69 6.27 4.86 13.67
CA THR A 69 6.64 5.75 14.77
C THR A 69 5.68 5.58 15.94
N ARG A 70 4.37 5.60 15.70
CA ARG A 70 3.35 5.42 16.73
C ARG A 70 3.47 4.06 17.45
N ALA A 71 3.88 3.02 16.73
CA ALA A 71 4.06 1.70 17.31
C ALA A 71 5.13 1.63 18.41
N VAL A 72 6.15 2.51 18.36
CA VAL A 72 7.27 2.52 19.31
C VAL A 72 7.29 3.76 20.20
N GLN A 73 6.57 4.80 19.83
CA GLN A 73 6.49 6.08 20.54
C GLN A 73 5.04 6.60 20.52
N PRO A 74 4.09 5.91 21.18
CA PRO A 74 2.65 6.20 21.06
C PRO A 74 2.26 7.57 21.65
N ASP A 75 3.04 8.10 22.58
CA ASP A 75 2.76 9.35 23.31
C ASP A 75 3.33 10.61 22.60
N LEU A 76 4.08 10.43 21.53
CA LEU A 76 4.65 11.54 20.78
C LEU A 76 3.68 11.99 19.68
N ASP A 77 3.40 13.29 19.70
CA ASP A 77 2.67 13.97 18.63
C ASP A 77 3.68 14.39 17.56
N TYR A 78 3.64 13.73 16.44
CA TYR A 78 4.50 14.04 15.29
C TYR A 78 3.70 14.78 14.23
N ASP A 79 4.24 15.89 13.78
CA ASP A 79 3.80 16.60 12.60
C ASP A 79 4.88 16.39 11.51
N PHE A 80 4.71 15.35 10.71
CA PHE A 80 5.64 15.03 9.62
C PHE A 80 5.30 15.87 8.39
N ASP A 81 6.34 16.41 7.77
CA ASP A 81 6.25 17.26 6.59
C ASP A 81 6.58 16.50 5.29
N ASP A 82 6.66 17.24 4.18
CA ASP A 82 6.96 16.69 2.86
C ASP A 82 8.40 16.14 2.77
N ASP A 83 9.36 16.73 3.48
CA ASP A 83 10.74 16.23 3.55
C ASP A 83 10.81 14.88 4.29
N ASP A 84 10.01 14.73 5.34
CA ASP A 84 9.86 13.45 6.06
C ASP A 84 9.20 12.39 5.17
N ALA A 85 8.21 12.78 4.37
CA ALA A 85 7.57 11.89 3.40
C ALA A 85 8.53 11.42 2.30
N GLU A 86 9.38 12.32 1.78
CA GLU A 86 10.43 11.96 0.81
C GLU A 86 11.46 11.01 1.41
N ASN A 87 11.93 11.28 2.64
CA ASN A 87 12.84 10.38 3.35
C ASN A 87 12.21 9.00 3.59
N ALA A 88 10.92 8.95 3.94
CA ALA A 88 10.19 7.70 4.07
C ALA A 88 10.11 6.94 2.73
N ALA A 89 9.87 7.67 1.62
CA ALA A 89 9.85 7.09 0.28
C ALA A 89 11.19 6.48 -0.14
N ILE A 90 12.32 7.03 0.32
CA ILE A 90 13.66 6.42 0.10
C ILE A 90 13.73 5.04 0.77
N TYR A 91 13.26 4.89 2.01
CA TYR A 91 13.25 3.60 2.70
C TYR A 91 12.28 2.61 2.05
N CYS A 92 11.10 3.11 1.63
CA CYS A 92 10.15 2.31 0.86
C CYS A 92 10.75 1.83 -0.46
N ALA A 93 11.43 2.70 -1.20
CA ALA A 93 12.08 2.36 -2.46
C ALA A 93 13.15 1.27 -2.28
N ASP A 94 13.95 1.32 -1.21
CA ASP A 94 14.91 0.27 -0.92
C ASP A 94 14.23 -1.06 -0.58
N TRP A 95 13.18 -1.02 0.23
CA TRP A 95 12.39 -2.21 0.56
C TRP A 95 11.71 -2.82 -0.68
N LEU A 96 11.18 -2.00 -1.59
CA LEU A 96 10.54 -2.45 -2.83
C LEU A 96 11.47 -3.25 -3.75
N ARG A 97 12.80 -3.07 -3.65
CA ARG A 97 13.78 -3.90 -4.37
C ARG A 97 13.72 -5.38 -4.01
N THR A 98 13.18 -5.71 -2.83
CA THR A 98 12.95 -7.08 -2.37
C THR A 98 12.01 -7.86 -3.32
N PHE A 99 11.14 -7.15 -4.05
CA PHE A 99 10.18 -7.75 -4.97
C PHE A 99 10.70 -7.89 -6.40
N ASN A 100 12.00 -7.66 -6.63
CA ASN A 100 12.62 -7.92 -7.91
C ASN A 100 12.37 -9.37 -8.35
N GLY A 101 11.84 -9.54 -9.56
CA GLY A 101 11.53 -10.86 -10.13
C GLY A 101 10.20 -11.46 -9.70
N THR A 102 9.40 -10.81 -8.83
CA THR A 102 8.08 -11.33 -8.42
C THR A 102 6.98 -11.15 -9.47
N GLN A 103 7.26 -10.43 -10.57
CA GLN A 103 6.31 -10.20 -11.68
C GLN A 103 5.03 -9.47 -11.29
N ILE A 104 5.07 -8.61 -10.26
CA ILE A 104 3.98 -7.67 -10.01
C ILE A 104 3.87 -6.67 -11.16
N ALA A 105 2.65 -6.21 -11.45
CA ALA A 105 2.39 -5.23 -12.52
C ALA A 105 2.51 -3.78 -12.04
N GLY A 106 2.38 -3.53 -10.74
CA GLY A 106 2.43 -2.18 -10.21
C GLY A 106 2.14 -2.06 -8.73
N LEU A 107 2.05 -0.82 -8.29
CA LEU A 107 1.84 -0.40 -6.91
C LEU A 107 0.71 0.63 -6.85
N ILE A 108 -0.11 0.55 -5.82
CA ILE A 108 -1.09 1.59 -5.46
C ILE A 108 -0.79 2.02 -4.03
N PHE A 109 -0.55 3.31 -3.81
CA PHE A 109 -0.34 3.89 -2.50
C PHE A 109 -1.62 4.47 -1.96
N ASP A 110 -2.00 4.07 -0.74
CA ASP A 110 -3.22 4.50 -0.08
C ASP A 110 -3.00 5.86 0.62
N GLU A 111 -3.66 6.91 0.14
CA GLU A 111 -3.61 8.27 0.66
C GLU A 111 -4.92 8.70 1.33
N ARG A 112 -5.81 7.78 1.66
CA ARG A 112 -7.08 8.13 2.31
C ARG A 112 -6.92 8.80 3.67
N GLU A 113 -5.82 8.53 4.36
CA GLU A 113 -5.52 9.14 5.68
C GLU A 113 -4.63 10.39 5.59
N GLY A 114 -4.19 10.78 4.40
CA GLY A 114 -3.38 11.96 4.17
C GLY A 114 -2.75 11.95 2.78
N GLU A 115 -2.92 13.06 2.07
CA GLU A 115 -2.29 13.27 0.76
C GLU A 115 -0.79 13.50 0.95
N VAL A 116 0.00 13.05 -0.01
CA VAL A 116 1.45 13.22 -0.05
C VAL A 116 1.81 13.97 -1.32
N ALA A 117 2.73 14.93 -1.23
CA ALA A 117 3.22 15.66 -2.40
C ALA A 117 3.76 14.70 -3.47
N GLU A 118 3.44 14.95 -4.74
CA GLU A 118 3.82 14.06 -5.84
C GLU A 118 5.34 13.89 -5.93
N GLU A 119 6.09 14.92 -5.59
CA GLU A 119 7.54 14.97 -5.59
C GLU A 119 8.15 14.00 -4.58
N ALA A 120 7.51 13.82 -3.42
CA ALA A 120 7.97 12.89 -2.39
C ALA A 120 8.01 11.42 -2.86
N TYR A 121 7.23 11.06 -3.89
CA TYR A 121 7.28 9.73 -4.49
C TYR A 121 8.45 9.51 -5.45
N GLN A 122 9.29 10.50 -5.72
CA GLN A 122 10.34 10.37 -6.74
C GLN A 122 11.27 9.17 -6.54
N PRO A 123 11.73 8.82 -5.32
CA PRO A 123 12.53 7.62 -5.09
C PRO A 123 11.81 6.32 -5.50
N ILE A 124 10.50 6.24 -5.24
CA ILE A 124 9.66 5.08 -5.60
C ILE A 124 9.40 5.05 -7.10
N LYS A 125 9.13 6.21 -7.74
CA LYS A 125 8.95 6.30 -9.19
C LYS A 125 10.17 5.79 -9.95
N ASN A 126 11.38 6.11 -9.48
CA ASN A 126 12.63 5.64 -10.08
C ASN A 126 12.75 4.11 -10.04
N ILE A 127 12.36 3.47 -8.93
CA ILE A 127 12.35 2.01 -8.79
C ILE A 127 11.27 1.38 -9.68
N ALA A 128 10.07 1.96 -9.69
CA ALA A 128 8.96 1.46 -10.49
C ALA A 128 9.26 1.54 -12.00
N GLU A 129 9.88 2.63 -12.46
CA GLU A 129 10.35 2.76 -13.84
C GLU A 129 11.37 1.68 -14.19
N HIS A 130 12.33 1.43 -13.31
CA HIS A 130 13.34 0.38 -13.51
C HIS A 130 12.72 -1.02 -13.65
N TYR A 131 11.69 -1.32 -12.87
CA TYR A 131 11.00 -2.62 -12.91
C TYR A 131 9.79 -2.65 -13.83
N GLN A 132 9.48 -1.54 -14.51
CA GLN A 132 8.32 -1.39 -15.40
C GLN A 132 6.98 -1.57 -14.65
N TRP A 133 6.91 -1.15 -13.39
CA TRP A 133 5.70 -1.14 -12.59
C TRP A 133 4.91 0.14 -12.81
N VAL A 134 3.60 0.02 -12.94
CA VAL A 134 2.72 1.19 -12.87
C VAL A 134 2.58 1.66 -11.43
N ILE A 135 2.46 2.98 -11.23
CA ILE A 135 2.19 3.57 -9.92
C ILE A 135 0.85 4.29 -9.95
N GLY A 136 0.03 4.00 -8.96
CA GLY A 136 -1.21 4.71 -8.68
C GLY A 136 -1.29 5.18 -7.24
N VAL A 137 -2.16 6.15 -7.02
CA VAL A 137 -2.50 6.69 -5.70
C VAL A 137 -3.99 6.47 -5.46
N ARG A 138 -4.35 5.86 -4.34
CA ARG A 138 -5.71 5.57 -3.90
C ARG A 138 -6.22 6.70 -3.00
N ARG A 139 -7.22 7.41 -3.46
CA ARG A 139 -7.99 8.39 -2.69
C ARG A 139 -9.39 7.86 -2.40
N ASP A 140 -10.20 8.55 -1.64
CA ASP A 140 -11.52 8.06 -1.23
C ASP A 140 -12.39 7.56 -2.39
N ASN A 141 -12.47 8.33 -3.47
CA ASN A 141 -13.40 8.07 -4.57
C ASN A 141 -12.72 7.64 -5.89
N GLU A 142 -11.39 7.60 -5.93
CA GLU A 142 -10.66 7.34 -7.16
C GLU A 142 -9.28 6.74 -6.92
N VAL A 143 -8.76 6.07 -7.95
CA VAL A 143 -7.35 5.70 -8.07
C VAL A 143 -6.78 6.47 -9.25
N LEU A 144 -5.71 7.21 -8.98
CA LEU A 144 -5.02 8.05 -9.94
C LEU A 144 -3.71 7.39 -10.37
N PHE A 145 -3.53 7.22 -11.68
CA PHE A 145 -2.25 6.80 -12.26
C PHE A 145 -1.64 7.99 -13.00
N SER A 146 -0.36 8.24 -12.80
CA SER A 146 0.34 9.35 -13.45
C SER A 146 0.90 9.00 -14.83
N SER A 147 1.25 7.74 -15.06
CA SER A 147 1.82 7.28 -16.35
C SER A 147 1.34 5.86 -16.70
N PRO A 148 0.42 5.70 -17.68
CA PRO A 148 -0.35 6.77 -18.35
C PRO A 148 -1.29 7.47 -17.38
N LYS A 149 -1.67 8.72 -17.67
CA LYS A 149 -2.62 9.47 -16.84
C LYS A 149 -4.02 8.88 -16.97
N ILE A 150 -4.41 8.12 -15.97
CA ILE A 150 -5.71 7.43 -15.89
C ILE A 150 -6.31 7.67 -14.51
N THR A 151 -7.61 7.96 -14.48
CA THR A 151 -8.40 8.00 -13.25
C THR A 151 -9.41 6.87 -13.27
N ILE A 152 -9.40 6.04 -12.25
CA ILE A 152 -10.35 4.93 -12.09
C ILE A 152 -11.23 5.24 -10.90
N PRO A 153 -12.57 5.34 -11.06
CA PRO A 153 -13.50 5.57 -9.96
C PRO A 153 -13.52 4.37 -9.01
N VAL A 154 -13.76 4.64 -7.74
CA VAL A 154 -13.88 3.63 -6.71
C VAL A 154 -15.33 3.30 -6.43
N LEU A 155 -15.67 2.04 -6.56
CA LEU A 155 -16.93 1.50 -6.09
C LEU A 155 -16.80 1.22 -4.58
N PRO A 156 -17.69 1.79 -3.74
CA PRO A 156 -17.63 1.56 -2.30
C PRO A 156 -17.73 0.07 -1.93
N SER A 157 -16.97 -0.36 -0.94
CA SER A 157 -16.94 -1.76 -0.48
C SER A 157 -18.31 -2.28 -0.02
N MET A 158 -19.19 -1.39 0.46
CA MET A 158 -20.57 -1.73 0.83
C MET A 158 -21.40 -2.32 -0.33
N TYR A 159 -21.01 -2.08 -1.58
CA TYR A 159 -21.64 -2.72 -2.73
C TYR A 159 -21.64 -4.24 -2.61
N TRP A 160 -20.58 -4.82 -2.07
CA TRP A 160 -20.42 -6.26 -1.95
C TRP A 160 -21.30 -6.92 -0.88
N THR A 161 -21.96 -6.11 -0.05
CA THR A 161 -22.92 -6.55 0.97
C THR A 161 -24.37 -6.14 0.66
N SER A 162 -24.57 -5.01 -0.04
CA SER A 162 -25.91 -4.49 -0.33
C SER A 162 -26.38 -4.71 -1.78
N GLY A 163 -25.45 -4.82 -2.73
CA GLY A 163 -25.75 -4.88 -4.16
C GLY A 163 -26.19 -3.56 -4.79
N GLU A 164 -26.12 -2.44 -4.05
CA GLU A 164 -26.53 -1.12 -4.53
C GLU A 164 -25.38 -0.43 -5.26
N VAL A 165 -25.59 -0.06 -6.53
CA VAL A 165 -24.62 0.68 -7.34
C VAL A 165 -24.90 2.17 -7.25
N THR A 166 -23.95 2.92 -6.70
CA THR A 166 -24.01 4.39 -6.65
C THR A 166 -23.25 5.07 -7.78
N ILE A 167 -22.45 4.32 -8.54
CA ILE A 167 -21.56 4.83 -9.58
C ILE A 167 -22.03 4.34 -10.95
N LYS A 168 -22.31 5.27 -11.85
CA LYS A 168 -22.51 4.97 -13.28
C LYS A 168 -21.17 5.13 -13.98
N THR A 169 -20.54 4.03 -14.35
CA THR A 169 -19.33 4.05 -15.16
C THR A 169 -19.45 3.07 -16.32
N SER A 170 -18.85 3.44 -17.44
CA SER A 170 -18.74 2.59 -18.64
C SER A 170 -17.32 2.04 -18.82
N GLY A 171 -16.48 2.15 -17.81
CA GLY A 171 -15.06 1.80 -17.88
C GLY A 171 -14.58 0.97 -16.68
N ALA A 172 -13.27 0.96 -16.48
CA ALA A 172 -12.66 0.29 -15.33
C ALA A 172 -13.16 0.86 -14.00
N ILE A 173 -13.30 0.00 -13.01
CA ILE A 173 -13.71 0.33 -11.65
C ILE A 173 -12.68 -0.29 -10.70
N PHE A 174 -12.28 0.47 -9.70
CA PHE A 174 -11.55 -0.06 -8.56
C PHE A 174 -12.52 -0.35 -7.42
N THR A 175 -12.34 -1.44 -6.70
CA THR A 175 -13.16 -1.77 -5.54
C THR A 175 -12.39 -2.68 -4.57
N GLU A 176 -12.75 -2.57 -3.30
CA GLU A 176 -12.28 -3.44 -2.23
C GLU A 176 -13.44 -4.32 -1.77
N ILE A 177 -13.27 -5.63 -1.82
CA ILE A 177 -14.31 -6.56 -1.34
C ILE A 177 -14.33 -6.49 0.19
N ALA A 178 -15.50 -6.20 0.75
CA ALA A 178 -15.69 -6.15 2.20
C ALA A 178 -15.38 -7.52 2.85
N ARG A 179 -14.79 -7.51 4.04
CA ARG A 179 -14.40 -8.76 4.74
C ARG A 179 -15.58 -9.63 5.12
N ASP A 180 -16.74 -9.04 5.33
CA ASP A 180 -18.03 -9.67 5.67
C ASP A 180 -18.87 -9.99 4.45
N ALA A 181 -18.37 -9.74 3.25
CA ALA A 181 -19.08 -10.10 2.01
C ALA A 181 -19.13 -11.63 1.85
N VAL A 182 -20.31 -12.12 1.47
CA VAL A 182 -20.55 -13.55 1.22
C VAL A 182 -20.00 -13.90 -0.17
N PRO A 183 -19.09 -14.89 -0.31
CA PRO A 183 -18.43 -15.21 -1.58
C PRO A 183 -19.40 -15.43 -2.77
N GLU A 184 -20.51 -16.13 -2.53
CA GLU A 184 -21.52 -16.41 -3.55
C GLU A 184 -22.18 -15.11 -4.03
N GLN A 185 -22.48 -14.17 -3.13
CA GLN A 185 -23.05 -12.86 -3.48
C GLN A 185 -22.04 -12.00 -4.23
N VAL A 186 -20.75 -12.08 -3.90
CA VAL A 186 -19.71 -11.37 -4.64
C VAL A 186 -19.69 -11.80 -6.11
N LEU A 187 -19.85 -13.08 -6.40
CA LEU A 187 -19.94 -13.58 -7.77
C LEU A 187 -21.16 -13.01 -8.51
N ASP A 188 -22.34 -13.04 -7.87
CA ASP A 188 -23.58 -12.49 -8.44
C ASP A 188 -23.50 -10.98 -8.68
N PHE A 189 -22.89 -10.24 -7.74
CA PHE A 189 -22.75 -8.78 -7.86
C PHE A 189 -21.70 -8.40 -8.91
N ARG A 190 -20.64 -9.18 -9.06
CA ARG A 190 -19.66 -8.98 -10.13
C ARG A 190 -20.29 -9.08 -11.52
N GLU A 191 -21.22 -10.03 -11.73
CA GLU A 191 -21.91 -10.18 -13.01
C GLU A 191 -22.80 -8.97 -13.35
N LYS A 192 -23.31 -8.26 -12.33
CA LYS A 192 -24.10 -7.03 -12.54
C LYS A 192 -23.24 -5.81 -12.91
N LEU A 193 -21.93 -5.87 -12.72
CA LEU A 193 -20.97 -4.81 -13.09
C LEU A 193 -20.43 -4.99 -14.52
N SER A 194 -20.70 -6.12 -15.16
CA SER A 194 -20.29 -6.43 -16.54
C SER A 194 -21.37 -5.91 -17.49
#